data_067a03d28393e7ef075d76587c69f088
#
_entry.id   067a03d28393e7ef075d76587c69f088
#
_cell.length_a   1.000
_cell.length_b   1.000
_cell.length_c   1.000
_cell.angle_alpha   90.00
_cell.angle_beta   90.00
_cell.angle_gamma   90.00
#
_symmetry.space_group_name_H-M   'P 1'
#
loop_
_entity.id
_entity.type
_entity.pdbx_description
1 polymer ?
#
loop_
_entity_poly.entity_id
_entity_poly.type
_entity_poly.pdbx_seq_one_letter_code
_entity_poly.pdbx_strand_id
1 'polypeptide(L)'
;MKTFLIVLGSIFLAIVVLAAIGIAFVAVRGNALDKESKAYADTAIPAIINGWSEKELLDRASPEFKQAVTQQQLDQMFNWFGSLGRFQKYDPPQGQALMSATTQNGKVISAQYATKATFEKGEATITLGLIKHGDQWQILRFNVNSAQLMPK
;
A
#
# COMPACT_ATOMS: atom_id res chain seq x y z
N MET A 1 -12.98 3.20 -51.92
CA MET A 1 -12.02 2.40 -51.19
C MET A 1 -10.88 3.21 -50.58
N LYS A 2 -10.23 4.06 -51.36
CA LYS A 2 -9.12 4.89 -50.83
C LYS A 2 -9.56 5.84 -49.71
N THR A 3 -10.74 6.47 -49.84
CA THR A 3 -11.28 7.40 -48.85
C THR A 3 -11.62 6.67 -47.54
N PHE A 4 -12.14 5.46 -47.62
CA PHE A 4 -12.45 4.61 -46.46
C PHE A 4 -11.20 4.26 -45.65
N LEU A 5 -10.12 3.87 -46.35
CA LEU A 5 -8.84 3.53 -45.72
C LEU A 5 -8.19 4.74 -45.04
N ILE A 6 -8.30 5.93 -45.66
CA ILE A 6 -7.77 7.17 -45.07
C ILE A 6 -8.53 7.54 -43.79
N VAL A 7 -9.84 7.46 -43.83
CA VAL A 7 -10.70 7.74 -42.67
C VAL A 7 -10.43 6.74 -41.53
N LEU A 8 -10.32 5.46 -41.88
CA LEU A 8 -10.04 4.43 -40.87
C LEU A 8 -8.64 4.64 -40.26
N GLY A 9 -7.63 4.99 -41.04
CA GLY A 9 -6.30 5.29 -40.55
C GLY A 9 -6.26 6.51 -39.65
N SER A 10 -7.03 7.56 -39.98
CA SER A 10 -7.11 8.78 -39.18
C SER A 10 -7.76 8.50 -37.82
N ILE A 11 -8.81 7.69 -37.76
CA ILE A 11 -9.47 7.29 -36.52
C ILE A 11 -8.51 6.47 -35.67
N PHE A 12 -7.83 5.52 -36.27
CA PHE A 12 -6.85 4.69 -35.56
C PHE A 12 -5.71 5.52 -34.96
N LEU A 13 -5.18 6.49 -35.74
CA LEU A 13 -4.13 7.39 -35.27
C LEU A 13 -4.62 8.24 -34.08
N ALA A 14 -5.84 8.77 -34.16
CA ALA A 14 -6.43 9.54 -33.06
C ALA A 14 -6.55 8.70 -31.79
N ILE A 15 -6.96 7.45 -31.89
CA ILE A 15 -7.06 6.54 -30.74
C ILE A 15 -5.69 6.29 -30.12
N VAL A 16 -4.65 6.05 -30.92
CA VAL A 16 -3.28 5.83 -30.46
C VAL A 16 -2.76 7.08 -29.72
N VAL A 17 -2.99 8.27 -30.26
CA VAL A 17 -2.54 9.53 -29.64
C VAL A 17 -3.27 9.74 -28.30
N LEU A 18 -4.58 9.52 -28.24
CA LEU A 18 -5.35 9.64 -26.99
C LEU A 18 -4.88 8.61 -25.93
N ALA A 19 -4.59 7.40 -26.37
CA ALA A 19 -4.06 6.37 -25.47
C ALA A 19 -2.69 6.76 -24.92
N ALA A 20 -1.80 7.31 -25.75
CA ALA A 20 -0.47 7.76 -25.33
C ALA A 20 -0.56 8.92 -24.33
N ILE A 21 -1.46 9.88 -24.54
CA ILE A 21 -1.70 10.99 -23.62
C ILE A 21 -2.24 10.45 -22.27
N GLY A 22 -3.19 9.53 -22.33
CA GLY A 22 -3.76 8.90 -21.13
C GLY A 22 -2.70 8.16 -20.32
N ILE A 23 -1.84 7.40 -20.97
CA ILE A 23 -0.76 6.66 -20.29
C ILE A 23 0.24 7.63 -19.66
N ALA A 24 0.63 8.69 -20.36
CA ALA A 24 1.55 9.69 -19.81
C ALA A 24 0.97 10.40 -18.59
N PHE A 25 -0.31 10.73 -18.63
CA PHE A 25 -1.00 11.38 -17.50
C PHE A 25 -1.07 10.46 -16.28
N VAL A 26 -1.39 9.19 -16.48
CA VAL A 26 -1.44 8.19 -15.39
C VAL A 26 -0.06 7.98 -14.79
N ALA A 27 0.99 7.91 -15.60
CA ALA A 27 2.36 7.72 -15.14
C ALA A 27 2.84 8.89 -14.28
N VAL A 28 2.55 10.13 -14.68
CA VAL A 28 2.94 11.32 -13.91
C VAL A 28 2.23 11.35 -12.56
N ARG A 29 0.96 11.02 -12.54
CA ARG A 29 0.19 10.98 -11.30
C ARG A 29 0.60 9.83 -10.40
N GLY A 30 0.96 8.68 -10.98
CA GLY A 30 1.48 7.53 -10.25
C GLY A 30 2.73 7.85 -9.46
N ASN A 31 3.67 8.60 -10.05
CA ASN A 31 4.90 9.00 -9.35
C ASN A 31 4.64 9.87 -8.12
N ALA A 32 3.69 10.80 -8.19
CA ALA A 32 3.32 11.62 -7.05
C ALA A 32 2.69 10.78 -5.94
N LEU A 33 1.82 9.85 -6.30
CA LEU A 33 1.18 8.94 -5.35
C LEU A 33 2.19 7.98 -4.72
N ASP A 34 3.17 7.51 -5.48
CA ASP A 34 4.26 6.68 -4.95
C ASP A 34 5.07 7.44 -3.91
N LYS A 35 5.42 8.70 -4.18
CA LYS A 35 6.16 9.54 -3.24
C LYS A 35 5.39 9.77 -1.95
N GLU A 36 4.12 10.14 -2.06
CA GLU A 36 3.26 10.40 -0.91
C GLU A 36 3.08 9.14 -0.05
N SER A 37 2.75 8.01 -0.69
CA SER A 37 2.48 6.77 0.02
C SER A 37 3.75 6.19 0.63
N LYS A 38 4.89 6.32 -0.04
CA LYS A 38 6.18 5.88 0.50
C LYS A 38 6.56 6.69 1.74
N ALA A 39 6.39 8.01 1.69
CA ALA A 39 6.65 8.89 2.83
C ALA A 39 5.75 8.53 4.01
N TYR A 40 4.49 8.20 3.73
CA TYR A 40 3.56 7.75 4.75
C TYR A 40 4.01 6.42 5.36
N ALA A 41 4.41 5.45 4.53
CA ALA A 41 4.89 4.15 4.99
C ALA A 41 6.16 4.30 5.83
N ASP A 42 7.10 5.17 5.43
CA ASP A 42 8.33 5.45 6.16
C ASP A 42 8.06 6.02 7.57
N THR A 43 6.95 6.70 7.76
CA THR A 43 6.54 7.23 9.06
C THR A 43 5.73 6.22 9.86
N ALA A 44 4.79 5.54 9.21
CA ALA A 44 3.84 4.65 9.87
C ALA A 44 4.50 3.37 10.38
N ILE A 45 5.35 2.75 9.58
CA ILE A 45 5.97 1.48 9.94
C ILE A 45 6.81 1.60 11.22
N PRO A 46 7.77 2.53 11.32
CA PRO A 46 8.54 2.67 12.56
C PRO A 46 7.67 3.02 13.76
N ALA A 47 6.64 3.86 13.58
CA ALA A 47 5.76 4.26 14.67
C ALA A 47 5.04 3.04 15.27
N ILE A 48 4.64 2.08 14.44
CA ILE A 48 3.92 0.88 14.88
C ILE A 48 4.87 -0.15 15.48
N ILE A 49 5.99 -0.44 14.81
CA ILE A 49 6.88 -1.53 15.22
C ILE A 49 7.82 -1.14 16.36
N ASN A 50 8.07 0.13 16.56
CA ASN A 50 8.89 0.61 17.66
C ASN A 50 8.07 0.56 18.96
N GLY A 51 8.20 -0.55 19.68
CA GLY A 51 7.41 -0.83 20.87
C GLY A 51 6.08 -1.53 20.61
N TRP A 52 5.80 -1.92 19.39
CA TRP A 52 4.58 -2.66 18.99
C TRP A 52 3.31 -1.98 19.50
N SER A 53 3.06 -0.77 19.03
CA SER A 53 1.94 0.05 19.48
C SER A 53 0.67 -0.18 18.66
N GLU A 54 -0.34 -0.79 19.28
CA GLU A 54 -1.68 -0.92 18.69
C GLU A 54 -2.30 0.45 18.41
N LYS A 55 -2.07 1.40 19.32
CA LYS A 55 -2.61 2.75 19.20
C LYS A 55 -2.13 3.43 17.92
N GLU A 56 -0.83 3.32 17.63
CA GLU A 56 -0.26 3.90 16.40
C GLU A 56 -0.86 3.26 15.15
N LEU A 57 -1.15 1.96 15.18
CA LEU A 57 -1.83 1.29 14.09
C LEU A 57 -3.29 1.77 13.96
N LEU A 58 -4.03 1.81 15.06
CA LEU A 58 -5.45 2.19 15.04
C LEU A 58 -5.65 3.65 14.66
N ASP A 59 -4.75 4.54 15.10
CA ASP A 59 -4.81 5.96 14.75
C ASP A 59 -4.66 6.18 13.23
N ARG A 60 -4.03 5.23 12.54
CA ARG A 60 -3.78 5.29 11.10
C ARG A 60 -4.68 4.35 10.29
N ALA A 61 -5.46 3.52 10.97
CA ALA A 61 -6.27 2.49 10.32
C ALA A 61 -7.47 3.09 9.58
N SER A 62 -7.77 2.52 8.42
CA SER A 62 -8.96 2.88 7.66
C SER A 62 -10.21 2.30 8.31
N PRO A 63 -11.42 2.83 7.99
CA PRO A 63 -12.66 2.22 8.47
C PRO A 63 -12.79 0.76 8.05
N GLU A 64 -12.32 0.41 6.85
CA GLU A 64 -12.33 -0.96 6.33
C GLU A 64 -11.50 -1.90 7.21
N PHE A 65 -10.32 -1.44 7.63
CA PHE A 65 -9.46 -2.20 8.53
C PHE A 65 -10.14 -2.42 9.89
N LYS A 66 -10.70 -1.36 10.46
CA LYS A 66 -11.36 -1.41 11.76
C LYS A 66 -12.59 -2.33 11.77
N GLN A 67 -13.28 -2.42 10.62
CA GLN A 67 -14.42 -3.33 10.47
C GLN A 67 -13.98 -4.79 10.28
N ALA A 68 -12.81 -5.01 9.71
CA ALA A 68 -12.30 -6.35 9.40
C ALA A 68 -11.65 -7.05 10.59
N VAL A 69 -11.20 -6.32 11.62
CA VAL A 69 -10.51 -6.88 12.78
C VAL A 69 -11.23 -6.51 14.07
N THR A 70 -11.25 -7.46 15.01
CA THR A 70 -11.76 -7.21 16.35
C THR A 70 -10.63 -6.78 17.28
N GLN A 71 -10.98 -6.14 18.39
CA GLN A 71 -9.99 -5.78 19.41
C GLN A 71 -9.25 -7.02 19.96
N GLN A 72 -9.96 -8.12 20.13
CA GLN A 72 -9.36 -9.37 20.58
C GLN A 72 -8.31 -9.89 19.59
N GLN A 73 -8.61 -9.84 18.30
CA GLN A 73 -7.65 -10.24 17.25
C GLN A 73 -6.42 -9.35 17.25
N LEU A 74 -6.60 -8.04 17.42
CA LEU A 74 -5.49 -7.10 17.51
C LEU A 74 -4.60 -7.38 18.70
N ASP A 75 -5.19 -7.60 19.88
CA ASP A 75 -4.44 -7.91 21.09
C ASP A 75 -3.61 -9.17 20.92
N GLN A 76 -4.17 -10.20 20.32
CA GLN A 76 -3.46 -11.45 20.04
C GLN A 76 -2.33 -11.26 19.07
N MET A 77 -2.57 -10.50 17.99
CA MET A 77 -1.55 -10.19 16.98
C MET A 77 -0.37 -9.43 17.59
N PHE A 78 -0.65 -8.39 18.37
CA PHE A 78 0.40 -7.57 18.97
C PHE A 78 1.15 -8.30 20.07
N ASN A 79 0.50 -9.18 20.82
CA ASN A 79 1.21 -10.07 21.74
C ASN A 79 2.18 -10.98 21.00
N TRP A 80 1.74 -11.48 19.85
CA TRP A 80 2.56 -12.35 19.01
C TRP A 80 3.75 -11.59 18.43
N PHE A 81 3.50 -10.40 17.87
CA PHE A 81 4.56 -9.53 17.32
C PHE A 81 5.56 -9.13 18.39
N GLY A 82 5.10 -8.85 19.60
CA GLY A 82 5.96 -8.51 20.73
C GLY A 82 6.97 -9.60 21.10
N SER A 83 6.70 -10.85 20.73
CA SER A 83 7.64 -11.94 20.95
C SER A 83 8.91 -11.83 20.14
N LEU A 84 8.93 -10.97 19.11
CA LEU A 84 10.15 -10.68 18.33
C LEU A 84 11.16 -9.83 19.09
N GLY A 85 10.75 -9.18 20.17
CA GLY A 85 11.61 -8.32 20.98
C GLY A 85 11.68 -6.91 20.46
N ARG A 86 12.73 -6.20 20.83
CA ARG A 86 12.92 -4.80 20.48
C ARG A 86 13.28 -4.62 19.03
N PHE A 87 12.71 -3.58 18.43
CA PHE A 87 13.07 -3.13 17.09
C PHE A 87 14.51 -2.60 17.08
N GLN A 88 15.29 -3.03 16.10
CA GLN A 88 16.67 -2.59 15.93
C GLN A 88 16.87 -1.74 14.69
N LYS A 89 16.43 -2.21 13.54
CA LYS A 89 16.55 -1.48 12.28
C LYS A 89 15.54 -2.01 11.26
N TYR A 90 15.29 -1.20 10.23
CA TYR A 90 14.50 -1.65 9.08
C TYR A 90 15.10 -1.11 7.78
N ASP A 91 14.88 -1.86 6.71
CA ASP A 91 15.25 -1.43 5.37
C ASP A 91 14.19 -0.46 4.82
N PRO A 92 14.55 0.42 3.86
CA PRO A 92 13.57 1.30 3.25
C PRO A 92 12.42 0.49 2.62
N PRO A 93 11.16 0.90 2.84
CA PRO A 93 10.03 0.20 2.25
C PRO A 93 10.07 0.24 0.73
N GLN A 94 9.71 -0.88 0.11
CA GLN A 94 9.62 -1.00 -1.34
C GLN A 94 8.21 -1.38 -1.74
N GLY A 95 7.72 -0.72 -2.76
CA GLY A 95 6.37 -0.94 -3.24
C GLY A 95 5.93 0.17 -4.17
N GLN A 96 4.63 0.26 -4.36
CA GLN A 96 4.06 1.21 -5.31
C GLN A 96 2.61 1.53 -4.96
N ALA A 97 2.16 2.67 -5.44
CA ALA A 97 0.76 3.04 -5.43
C ALA A 97 0.07 2.49 -6.68
N LEU A 98 -1.18 2.13 -6.52
CA LEU A 98 -2.04 1.63 -7.60
C LEU A 98 -3.31 2.45 -7.64
N MET A 99 -3.71 2.79 -8.86
CA MET A 99 -4.98 3.46 -9.09
C MET A 99 -5.86 2.53 -9.91
N SER A 100 -7.03 2.21 -9.39
CA SER A 100 -8.01 1.40 -10.08
C SER A 100 -9.34 2.13 -10.14
N ALA A 101 -10.07 1.92 -11.22
CA ALA A 101 -11.42 2.47 -11.37
C ALA A 101 -12.36 1.33 -11.73
N THR A 102 -13.44 1.21 -10.96
CA THR A 102 -14.48 0.24 -11.23
C THR A 102 -15.82 0.96 -11.38
N THR A 103 -16.73 0.34 -12.12
CA THR A 103 -18.06 0.91 -12.30
C THR A 103 -18.90 0.91 -11.02
N GLN A 104 -18.55 0.04 -10.07
CA GLN A 104 -19.29 -0.10 -8.81
C GLN A 104 -18.74 0.80 -7.70
N ASN A 105 -17.41 0.95 -7.61
CA ASN A 105 -16.76 1.64 -6.50
C ASN A 105 -16.07 2.95 -6.90
N GLY A 106 -16.16 3.33 -8.18
CA GLY A 106 -15.48 4.51 -8.69
C GLY A 106 -13.96 4.34 -8.66
N LYS A 107 -13.25 5.42 -8.41
CA LYS A 107 -11.79 5.44 -8.39
C LYS A 107 -11.26 5.06 -7.01
N VAL A 108 -10.43 4.05 -6.96
CA VAL A 108 -9.75 3.61 -5.72
C VAL A 108 -8.25 3.80 -5.88
N ILE A 109 -7.65 4.49 -4.92
CA ILE A 109 -6.21 4.69 -4.84
C ILE A 109 -5.71 3.90 -3.65
N SER A 110 -4.79 2.96 -3.91
CA SER A 110 -4.19 2.12 -2.88
C SER A 110 -2.68 2.08 -3.07
N ALA A 111 -1.97 1.59 -2.06
CA ALA A 111 -0.54 1.38 -2.15
C ALA A 111 -0.17 0.15 -1.34
N GLN A 112 0.91 -0.50 -1.74
CA GLN A 112 1.42 -1.66 -1.02
C GLN A 112 2.93 -1.52 -0.89
N TYR A 113 3.41 -1.70 0.34
CA TYR A 113 4.82 -1.62 0.67
C TYR A 113 5.23 -2.82 1.52
N ALA A 114 6.46 -3.26 1.31
CA ALA A 114 7.06 -4.31 2.11
C ALA A 114 8.46 -3.88 2.52
N THR A 115 8.84 -4.25 3.73
CA THR A 115 10.18 -3.98 4.24
C THR A 115 10.64 -5.12 5.14
N LYS A 116 11.95 -5.29 5.23
CA LYS A 116 12.55 -6.17 6.23
C LYS A 116 12.92 -5.36 7.45
N ALA A 117 12.56 -5.86 8.60
CA ALA A 117 12.93 -5.27 9.87
C ALA A 117 13.68 -6.30 10.71
N THR A 118 14.63 -5.82 11.48
CA THR A 118 15.44 -6.66 12.39
C THR A 118 15.03 -6.35 13.82
N PHE A 119 14.75 -7.40 14.57
CA PHE A 119 14.39 -7.35 15.98
C PHE A 119 15.39 -8.19 16.79
N GLU A 120 15.33 -8.07 18.11
CA GLU A 120 16.24 -8.83 18.99
C GLU A 120 16.26 -10.33 18.69
N LYS A 121 15.12 -10.91 18.36
CA LYS A 121 14.96 -12.37 18.20
C LYS A 121 14.96 -12.82 16.75
N GLY A 122 15.06 -11.92 15.79
CA GLY A 122 15.14 -12.29 14.39
C GLY A 122 14.64 -11.24 13.45
N GLU A 123 14.62 -11.57 12.18
CA GLU A 123 14.12 -10.70 11.11
C GLU A 123 12.66 -10.99 10.83
N ALA A 124 11.96 -9.96 10.38
CA ALA A 124 10.57 -10.07 9.93
C ALA A 124 10.37 -9.27 8.65
N THR A 125 9.45 -9.74 7.81
CA THR A 125 8.96 -8.96 6.68
C THR A 125 7.65 -8.31 7.07
N ILE A 126 7.61 -6.99 6.95
CA ILE A 126 6.43 -6.20 7.28
C ILE A 126 5.79 -5.76 5.98
N THR A 127 4.51 -6.08 5.80
CA THR A 127 3.72 -5.69 4.64
C THR A 127 2.67 -4.69 5.08
N LEU A 128 2.64 -3.55 4.41
CA LEU A 128 1.70 -2.46 4.69
C LEU A 128 0.86 -2.20 3.46
N GLY A 129 -0.45 -2.37 3.58
CA GLY A 129 -1.41 -1.97 2.56
C GLY A 129 -2.06 -0.66 2.96
N LEU A 130 -2.11 0.28 2.04
CA LEU A 130 -2.66 1.61 2.25
C LEU A 130 -3.83 1.86 1.31
N ILE A 131 -4.76 2.68 1.74
CA ILE A 131 -5.86 3.18 0.92
C ILE A 131 -5.94 4.70 1.12
N LYS A 132 -6.25 5.42 0.05
CA LYS A 132 -6.40 6.86 0.12
C LYS A 132 -7.88 7.24 0.15
N HIS A 133 -8.29 7.86 1.23
CA HIS A 133 -9.63 8.42 1.39
C HIS A 133 -9.54 9.94 1.40
N GLY A 134 -10.09 10.59 0.36
CA GLY A 134 -9.91 12.02 0.16
C GLY A 134 -8.42 12.33 -0.05
N ASP A 135 -7.86 13.18 0.78
CA ASP A 135 -6.43 13.55 0.71
C ASP A 135 -5.57 12.79 1.72
N GLN A 136 -6.15 11.80 2.42
CA GLN A 136 -5.46 11.09 3.51
C GLN A 136 -5.20 9.65 3.17
N TRP A 137 -3.96 9.21 3.41
CA TRP A 137 -3.59 7.81 3.39
C TRP A 137 -3.97 7.17 4.73
N GLN A 138 -4.50 5.95 4.67
CA GLN A 138 -4.86 5.18 5.86
C GLN A 138 -4.44 3.73 5.66
N ILE A 139 -4.24 3.02 6.76
CA ILE A 139 -3.80 1.63 6.73
C ILE A 139 -5.00 0.72 6.46
N LEU A 140 -4.91 -0.03 5.37
CA LEU A 140 -5.89 -1.04 4.99
C LEU A 140 -5.49 -2.43 5.46
N ARG A 141 -4.18 -2.71 5.46
CA ARG A 141 -3.62 -4.00 5.88
C ARG A 141 -2.29 -3.79 6.58
N PHE A 142 -2.06 -4.59 7.59
CA PHE A 142 -0.77 -4.64 8.27
C PHE A 142 -0.46 -6.10 8.59
N ASN A 143 0.67 -6.59 8.14
CA ASN A 143 1.07 -7.97 8.36
C ASN A 143 2.56 -8.06 8.70
N VAL A 144 2.89 -8.96 9.61
CA VAL A 144 4.25 -9.25 10.00
C VAL A 144 4.50 -10.75 9.80
N ASN A 145 5.46 -11.07 8.97
CA ASN A 145 5.83 -12.45 8.69
C ASN A 145 7.27 -12.70 9.13
N SER A 146 7.46 -13.66 10.01
CA SER A 146 8.78 -14.05 10.50
C SER A 146 8.80 -15.54 10.78
N ALA A 147 9.96 -16.15 10.50
CA ALA A 147 10.19 -17.55 10.86
C ALA A 147 10.06 -17.78 12.37
N GLN A 148 10.34 -16.76 13.18
CA GLN A 148 10.22 -16.84 14.65
C GLN A 148 8.77 -16.90 15.12
N LEU A 149 7.82 -16.43 14.29
CA LEU A 149 6.38 -16.42 14.60
C LEU A 149 5.67 -17.66 14.08
N MET A 150 6.32 -18.50 13.30
CA MET A 150 5.70 -19.72 12.80
C MET A 150 5.56 -20.74 13.91
N PRO A 151 4.41 -21.43 14.00
CA PRO A 151 4.26 -22.51 14.98
C PRO A 151 5.26 -23.63 14.67
N LYS A 152 5.91 -24.08 15.72
CA LYS A 152 6.85 -25.19 15.62
C LYS A 152 6.13 -26.52 15.61
#